data_4955ed53534d274a213e57c694817766
#
_entry.id   4955ed53534d274a213e57c694817766
#
_cell.length_a   1.000
_cell.length_b   1.000
_cell.length_c   1.000
_cell.angle_alpha   90.00
_cell.angle_beta   90.00
_cell.angle_gamma   90.00
#
_symmetry.space_group_name_H-M   'P 1'
#
loop_
_entity.id
_entity.type
_entity.pdbx_description
1 polymer ?
#
loop_
_entity_poly.entity_id
_entity_poly.type
_entity_poly.pdbx_seq_one_letter_code
_entity_poly.pdbx_strand_id
1 'polypeptide(L)'
;MSERELTYGEAVKEAIAEEMRRDPRVFLIGEDVAEAGHPFKTLVGLVQEFGTDRIIDTPISEPGYAGIGVGAAMTGMRPVVDVMFGDFITLTMDQMVNQAAKAHYMSGGKIKVPIVFRTTLGATRRSAAQHSQSLHAWVSHIPGLKVALPSGPYEAKGLMKTAIRDDSPVVIFEDKMMYRVKGPVPEGDYTIPFGVAEVKRAGRDITIVATSSMVPVSLGAAKLLEDAGISAEVIDPRTTWPLDKQTLIDSAKKTSRALVVDEGYERYGVTAEIASVIADGAFYHLDAPVKRMGAMDVPVPFSPVLEDLTVPSERTVFEAARALCRR
;
A
#
# COMPACT_ATOMS: atom_id res chain seq x y z
N MET A 1 -11.32 -17.25 -19.06
CA MET A 1 -9.90 -16.87 -19.00
C MET A 1 -9.27 -17.83 -18.01
N SER A 2 -8.14 -18.47 -18.34
CA SER A 2 -7.44 -19.34 -17.40
C SER A 2 -6.98 -18.47 -16.22
N GLU A 3 -7.40 -18.82 -15.03
CA GLU A 3 -6.88 -18.21 -13.81
C GLU A 3 -5.46 -18.74 -13.63
N ARG A 4 -4.46 -17.92 -13.96
CA ARG A 4 -3.07 -18.20 -13.58
C ARG A 4 -2.80 -17.61 -12.21
N GLU A 5 -1.95 -18.26 -11.45
CA GLU A 5 -1.46 -17.75 -10.17
C GLU A 5 -0.07 -17.14 -10.33
N LEU A 6 0.11 -15.95 -9.77
CA LEU A 6 1.42 -15.32 -9.58
C LEU A 6 1.64 -15.05 -8.10
N THR A 7 2.91 -14.99 -7.70
CA THR A 7 3.26 -14.36 -6.44
C THR A 7 3.07 -12.84 -6.55
N TYR A 8 2.89 -12.19 -5.45
CA TYR A 8 2.81 -10.72 -5.39
C TYR A 8 4.04 -10.06 -6.04
N GLY A 9 5.25 -10.55 -5.74
CA GLY A 9 6.47 -10.03 -6.34
C GLY A 9 6.53 -10.22 -7.86
N GLU A 10 6.07 -11.37 -8.38
CA GLU A 10 5.96 -11.61 -9.81
C GLU A 10 4.92 -10.68 -10.46
N ALA A 11 3.81 -10.40 -9.79
CA ALA A 11 2.77 -9.49 -10.26
C ALA A 11 3.27 -8.04 -10.37
N VAL A 12 4.05 -7.56 -9.39
CA VAL A 12 4.73 -6.25 -9.44
C VAL A 12 5.71 -6.19 -10.61
N LYS A 13 6.58 -7.20 -10.73
CA LYS A 13 7.54 -7.27 -11.84
C LYS A 13 6.86 -7.24 -13.20
N GLU A 14 5.81 -8.03 -13.35
CA GLU A 14 5.07 -8.10 -14.61
C GLU A 14 4.41 -6.76 -14.95
N ALA A 15 3.84 -6.07 -13.96
CA ALA A 15 3.27 -4.73 -14.15
C ALA A 15 4.32 -3.74 -14.69
N ILE A 16 5.50 -3.69 -14.06
CA ILE A 16 6.60 -2.81 -14.49
C ILE A 16 7.07 -3.19 -15.90
N ALA A 17 7.30 -4.47 -16.16
CA ALA A 17 7.75 -4.94 -17.47
C ALA A 17 6.76 -4.61 -18.60
N GLU A 18 5.47 -4.85 -18.37
CA GLU A 18 4.42 -4.52 -19.34
C GLU A 18 4.37 -3.02 -19.64
N GLU A 19 4.49 -2.16 -18.62
CA GLU A 19 4.49 -0.72 -18.82
C GLU A 19 5.79 -0.22 -19.48
N MET A 20 6.92 -0.83 -19.21
CA MET A 20 8.19 -0.54 -19.90
C MET A 20 8.17 -0.94 -21.38
N ARG A 21 7.50 -2.05 -21.72
CA ARG A 21 7.29 -2.45 -23.13
C ARG A 21 6.33 -1.49 -23.84
N ARG A 22 5.29 -1.03 -23.13
CA ARG A 22 4.26 -0.14 -23.67
C ARG A 22 4.77 1.29 -23.92
N ASP A 23 5.62 1.81 -23.02
CA ASP A 23 6.06 3.21 -23.05
C ASP A 23 7.58 3.30 -22.86
N PRO A 24 8.34 3.76 -23.88
CA PRO A 24 9.79 3.87 -23.79
C PRO A 24 10.28 4.91 -22.77
N ARG A 25 9.40 5.79 -22.28
CA ARG A 25 9.70 6.77 -21.23
C ARG A 25 9.75 6.18 -19.84
N VAL A 26 9.21 4.97 -19.62
CA VAL A 26 9.24 4.28 -18.33
C VAL A 26 10.63 3.71 -18.11
N PHE A 27 11.25 4.04 -16.98
CA PHE A 27 12.51 3.44 -16.51
C PHE A 27 12.47 3.24 -15.00
N LEU A 28 13.33 2.36 -14.51
CA LEU A 28 13.45 2.05 -13.10
C LEU A 28 14.83 2.47 -12.60
N ILE A 29 14.87 3.12 -11.44
CA ILE A 29 16.10 3.62 -10.82
C ILE A 29 16.07 3.37 -9.32
N GLY A 30 17.18 2.92 -8.77
CA GLY A 30 17.34 2.68 -7.33
C GLY A 30 18.58 1.87 -7.03
N GLU A 31 18.71 1.43 -5.80
CA GLU A 31 19.84 0.62 -5.33
C GLU A 31 19.57 -0.86 -5.59
N ASP A 32 20.55 -1.60 -6.11
CA ASP A 32 20.51 -3.04 -6.37
C ASP A 32 19.31 -3.50 -7.22
N VAL A 33 18.80 -2.63 -8.09
CA VAL A 33 17.61 -2.92 -8.92
C VAL A 33 17.94 -3.67 -10.21
N ALA A 34 19.18 -3.56 -10.72
CA ALA A 34 19.62 -4.19 -11.96
C ALA A 34 20.08 -5.64 -11.73
N GLU A 35 21.39 -5.90 -11.63
CA GLU A 35 21.94 -7.26 -11.54
C GLU A 35 21.48 -8.02 -10.29
N ALA A 36 21.40 -7.33 -9.14
CA ALA A 36 20.90 -7.93 -7.91
C ALA A 36 19.39 -8.22 -7.96
N GLY A 37 18.62 -7.47 -8.77
CA GLY A 37 17.20 -7.66 -8.96
C GLY A 37 16.36 -7.37 -7.72
N HIS A 38 16.78 -6.37 -6.92
CA HIS A 38 16.22 -5.98 -5.63
C HIS A 38 16.53 -6.98 -4.49
N PRO A 39 16.66 -6.56 -3.21
CA PRO A 39 16.90 -7.44 -2.07
C PRO A 39 15.89 -8.58 -1.92
N PHE A 40 14.64 -8.33 -2.28
CA PHE A 40 13.57 -9.34 -2.24
C PHE A 40 13.39 -10.12 -3.56
N LYS A 41 14.29 -9.90 -4.54
CA LYS A 41 14.30 -10.58 -5.85
C LYS A 41 13.04 -10.33 -6.69
N THR A 42 12.37 -9.21 -6.47
CA THR A 42 11.13 -8.83 -7.17
C THR A 42 11.37 -8.22 -8.55
N LEU A 43 12.62 -7.98 -8.96
CA LEU A 43 12.99 -7.32 -10.23
C LEU A 43 13.93 -8.16 -11.10
N VAL A 44 14.24 -9.39 -10.67
CA VAL A 44 15.15 -10.30 -11.40
C VAL A 44 14.68 -10.50 -12.83
N GLY A 45 15.58 -10.31 -13.79
CA GLY A 45 15.32 -10.47 -15.23
C GLY A 45 14.99 -9.18 -15.97
N LEU A 46 14.67 -8.08 -15.27
CA LEU A 46 14.33 -6.83 -15.95
C LEU A 46 15.53 -6.20 -16.66
N VAL A 47 16.71 -6.21 -16.05
CA VAL A 47 17.91 -5.63 -16.70
C VAL A 47 18.33 -6.40 -17.95
N GLN A 48 18.13 -7.72 -17.98
CA GLN A 48 18.40 -8.55 -19.16
C GLN A 48 17.47 -8.24 -20.32
N GLU A 49 16.23 -7.82 -20.03
CA GLU A 49 15.25 -7.47 -21.06
C GLU A 49 15.37 -6.01 -21.53
N PHE A 50 15.58 -5.06 -20.60
CA PHE A 50 15.48 -3.63 -20.89
C PHE A 50 16.82 -2.89 -20.94
N GLY A 51 17.91 -3.54 -20.52
CA GLY A 51 19.25 -2.96 -20.48
C GLY A 51 19.45 -1.97 -19.32
N THR A 52 20.73 -1.60 -19.12
CA THR A 52 21.15 -0.69 -18.04
C THR A 52 20.75 0.77 -18.25
N ASP A 53 20.38 1.15 -19.46
CA ASP A 53 19.87 2.49 -19.75
C ASP A 53 18.45 2.73 -19.20
N ARG A 54 17.73 1.64 -18.91
CA ARG A 54 16.35 1.71 -18.41
C ARG A 54 16.15 1.04 -17.04
N ILE A 55 17.09 0.21 -16.61
CA ILE A 55 17.17 -0.34 -15.25
C ILE A 55 18.49 0.14 -14.66
N ILE A 56 18.43 1.18 -13.84
CA ILE A 56 19.60 1.98 -13.45
C ILE A 56 19.93 1.71 -11.98
N ASP A 57 21.05 1.02 -11.75
CA ASP A 57 21.62 0.92 -10.40
C ASP A 57 22.30 2.24 -10.01
N THR A 58 22.12 2.62 -8.76
CA THR A 58 22.73 3.82 -8.20
C THR A 58 23.61 3.49 -6.99
N PRO A 59 24.56 4.35 -6.65
CA PRO A 59 25.13 4.34 -5.31
C PRO A 59 24.05 4.56 -4.25
N ILE A 60 24.33 4.17 -3.00
CA ILE A 60 23.47 4.44 -1.85
C ILE A 60 23.37 5.96 -1.64
N SER A 61 22.30 6.56 -2.15
CA SER A 61 22.03 8.00 -2.06
C SER A 61 20.55 8.26 -2.38
N GLU A 62 19.66 7.93 -1.48
CA GLU A 62 18.21 8.05 -1.68
C GLU A 62 17.77 9.46 -2.09
N PRO A 63 18.28 10.55 -1.46
CA PRO A 63 17.96 11.90 -1.94
C PRO A 63 18.42 12.15 -3.38
N GLY A 64 19.58 11.59 -3.77
CA GLY A 64 20.18 11.75 -5.08
C GLY A 64 19.33 11.13 -6.19
N TYR A 65 19.08 9.82 -6.10
CA TYR A 65 18.31 9.12 -7.15
C TYR A 65 16.83 9.51 -7.16
N ALA A 66 16.25 9.82 -6.00
CA ALA A 66 14.89 10.36 -5.94
C ALA A 66 14.81 11.72 -6.66
N GLY A 67 15.82 12.60 -6.46
CA GLY A 67 15.93 13.87 -7.16
C GLY A 67 16.10 13.72 -8.67
N ILE A 68 16.91 12.74 -9.12
CA ILE A 68 17.03 12.38 -10.55
C ILE A 68 15.67 11.97 -11.12
N GLY A 69 14.93 11.09 -10.39
CA GLY A 69 13.60 10.68 -10.79
C GLY A 69 12.63 11.85 -10.94
N VAL A 70 12.59 12.75 -9.95
CA VAL A 70 11.72 13.94 -10.00
C VAL A 70 12.08 14.85 -11.20
N GLY A 71 13.37 15.14 -11.41
CA GLY A 71 13.82 15.95 -12.55
C GLY A 71 13.48 15.30 -13.89
N ALA A 72 13.69 13.99 -14.03
CA ALA A 72 13.32 13.24 -15.23
C ALA A 72 11.80 13.26 -15.49
N ALA A 73 10.98 13.11 -14.44
CA ALA A 73 9.52 13.20 -14.56
C ALA A 73 9.08 14.59 -15.05
N MET A 74 9.68 15.67 -14.52
CA MET A 74 9.38 17.04 -14.94
C MET A 74 9.74 17.31 -16.41
N THR A 75 10.65 16.53 -16.98
CA THR A 75 11.05 16.62 -18.41
C THR A 75 10.30 15.63 -19.32
N GLY A 76 9.33 14.88 -18.78
CA GLY A 76 8.43 14.04 -19.57
C GLY A 76 8.74 12.56 -19.54
N MET A 77 9.72 12.09 -18.78
CA MET A 77 9.95 10.67 -18.51
C MET A 77 8.96 10.16 -17.46
N ARG A 78 8.88 8.83 -17.30
CA ARG A 78 8.01 8.15 -16.31
C ARG A 78 8.85 7.22 -15.43
N PRO A 79 9.60 7.76 -14.46
CA PRO A 79 10.44 6.97 -13.57
C PRO A 79 9.62 6.18 -12.55
N VAL A 80 10.05 4.95 -12.33
CA VAL A 80 9.76 4.17 -11.13
C VAL A 80 11.01 4.26 -10.26
N VAL A 81 10.92 5.00 -9.17
CA VAL A 81 12.01 5.17 -8.19
C VAL A 81 11.82 4.13 -7.10
N ASP A 82 12.77 3.22 -6.99
CA ASP A 82 12.76 2.16 -5.97
C ASP A 82 13.49 2.64 -4.71
N VAL A 83 12.74 2.84 -3.64
CA VAL A 83 13.28 3.13 -2.31
C VAL A 83 13.22 1.83 -1.51
N MET A 84 14.31 1.13 -1.45
CA MET A 84 14.48 -0.25 -1.00
C MET A 84 13.66 -0.64 0.25
N PHE A 85 13.65 0.22 1.28
CA PHE A 85 12.85 0.07 2.49
C PHE A 85 12.05 1.34 2.77
N GLY A 86 10.80 1.16 3.26
CA GLY A 86 9.93 2.27 3.64
C GLY A 86 10.51 3.21 4.68
N ASP A 87 11.40 2.69 5.50
CA ASP A 87 12.18 3.48 6.48
C ASP A 87 13.01 4.57 5.80
N PHE A 88 13.51 4.31 4.59
CA PHE A 88 14.38 5.22 3.85
C PHE A 88 13.63 6.29 3.06
N ILE A 89 12.29 6.26 3.01
CA ILE A 89 11.54 7.40 2.50
C ILE A 89 11.84 8.68 3.30
N THR A 90 12.26 8.56 4.55
CA THR A 90 12.70 9.69 5.38
C THR A 90 13.84 10.47 4.72
N LEU A 91 14.71 9.81 3.97
CA LEU A 91 15.81 10.43 3.22
C LEU A 91 15.33 11.10 1.91
N THR A 92 14.21 10.65 1.34
CA THR A 92 13.64 11.17 0.09
C THR A 92 12.53 12.20 0.31
N MET A 93 12.23 12.55 1.55
CA MET A 93 11.06 13.39 1.88
C MET A 93 11.07 14.75 1.21
N ASP A 94 12.23 15.42 1.07
CA ASP A 94 12.29 16.71 0.37
C ASP A 94 11.88 16.55 -1.11
N GLN A 95 12.42 15.53 -1.79
CA GLN A 95 12.12 15.27 -3.20
C GLN A 95 10.67 14.89 -3.43
N MET A 96 10.09 14.12 -2.51
CA MET A 96 8.69 13.73 -2.58
C MET A 96 7.75 14.89 -2.23
N VAL A 97 8.00 15.56 -1.09
CA VAL A 97 7.06 16.51 -0.47
C VAL A 97 7.18 17.90 -1.06
N ASN A 98 8.40 18.42 -1.18
CA ASN A 98 8.65 19.80 -1.61
C ASN A 98 8.76 19.91 -3.13
N GLN A 99 9.28 18.89 -3.79
CA GLN A 99 9.50 18.93 -5.23
C GLN A 99 8.36 18.25 -6.01
N ALA A 100 8.21 16.93 -5.92
CA ALA A 100 7.23 16.18 -6.72
C ALA A 100 5.79 16.63 -6.42
N ALA A 101 5.39 16.67 -5.16
CA ALA A 101 4.02 16.98 -4.76
C ALA A 101 3.60 18.43 -5.05
N LYS A 102 4.53 19.37 -5.18
CA LYS A 102 4.22 20.81 -5.29
C LYS A 102 4.42 21.37 -6.69
N ALA A 103 5.29 20.77 -7.53
CA ALA A 103 5.68 21.32 -8.82
C ALA A 103 4.49 21.60 -9.74
N HIS A 104 3.49 20.72 -9.80
CA HIS A 104 2.29 20.93 -10.61
C HIS A 104 1.51 22.17 -10.17
N TYR A 105 1.25 22.29 -8.87
CA TYR A 105 0.54 23.45 -8.31
C TYR A 105 1.32 24.73 -8.47
N MET A 106 2.62 24.77 -8.13
CA MET A 106 3.48 25.94 -8.18
C MET A 106 3.70 26.46 -9.60
N SER A 107 3.65 25.55 -10.60
CA SER A 107 3.77 25.93 -12.00
C SER A 107 2.46 26.40 -12.64
N GLY A 108 1.37 26.47 -11.87
CA GLY A 108 0.04 26.76 -12.41
C GLY A 108 -0.46 25.67 -13.37
N GLY A 109 -0.16 24.41 -13.07
CA GLY A 109 -0.59 23.24 -13.85
C GLY A 109 0.27 22.92 -15.08
N LYS A 110 1.35 23.65 -15.33
CA LYS A 110 2.18 23.49 -16.53
C LYS A 110 3.14 22.30 -16.46
N ILE A 111 3.62 21.96 -15.27
CA ILE A 111 4.54 20.85 -15.03
C ILE A 111 3.74 19.66 -14.50
N LYS A 112 3.84 18.51 -15.16
CA LYS A 112 3.39 17.22 -14.66
C LYS A 112 4.59 16.51 -14.03
N VAL A 113 4.31 15.64 -13.04
CA VAL A 113 5.35 14.86 -12.39
C VAL A 113 4.90 13.40 -12.33
N PRO A 114 4.91 12.70 -13.47
CA PRO A 114 4.49 11.30 -13.58
C PRO A 114 5.55 10.35 -13.02
N ILE A 115 5.70 10.34 -11.69
CA ILE A 115 6.68 9.54 -10.97
C ILE A 115 5.99 8.55 -10.04
N VAL A 116 6.53 7.34 -9.95
CA VAL A 116 6.18 6.37 -8.93
C VAL A 116 7.34 6.22 -7.97
N PHE A 117 7.08 6.48 -6.69
CA PHE A 117 7.96 6.05 -5.60
C PHE A 117 7.45 4.70 -5.11
N ARG A 118 8.20 3.66 -5.36
CA ARG A 118 7.94 2.30 -4.93
C ARG A 118 8.78 2.02 -3.70
N THR A 119 8.18 1.48 -2.64
CA THR A 119 8.91 1.13 -1.42
C THR A 119 8.21 0.01 -0.66
N THR A 120 8.89 -0.53 0.35
CA THR A 120 8.31 -1.57 1.20
C THR A 120 7.68 -1.00 2.46
N LEU A 121 6.83 -1.78 3.11
CA LEU A 121 6.38 -1.54 4.46
C LEU A 121 6.38 -2.84 5.27
N GLY A 122 6.17 -2.70 6.56
CA GLY A 122 5.75 -3.79 7.42
C GLY A 122 6.85 -4.41 8.27
N ALA A 123 6.40 -5.00 9.38
CA ALA A 123 7.19 -5.79 10.32
C ALA A 123 7.27 -7.27 9.90
N THR A 124 7.51 -8.15 10.85
CA THR A 124 7.49 -9.63 10.77
C THR A 124 8.55 -10.31 9.89
N ARG A 125 9.45 -9.52 9.24
CA ARG A 125 10.62 -10.06 8.51
C ARG A 125 11.89 -10.19 9.36
N ARG A 126 11.82 -9.90 10.64
CA ARG A 126 12.99 -9.93 11.55
C ARG A 126 14.08 -8.95 11.11
N SER A 127 13.65 -7.75 10.72
CA SER A 127 14.54 -6.70 10.20
C SER A 127 14.78 -5.56 11.20
N ALA A 128 14.26 -5.68 12.42
CA ALA A 128 14.38 -4.71 13.53
C ALA A 128 13.81 -3.32 13.20
N ALA A 129 14.09 -2.34 14.09
CA ALA A 129 13.39 -1.06 14.13
C ALA A 129 13.56 -0.17 12.89
N GLN A 130 14.73 -0.23 12.24
CA GLN A 130 15.08 0.66 11.13
C GLN A 130 14.75 0.09 9.74
N HIS A 131 14.14 -1.12 9.66
CA HIS A 131 13.77 -1.79 8.42
C HIS A 131 12.37 -2.42 8.48
N SER A 132 11.53 -1.93 9.40
CA SER A 132 10.22 -2.53 9.68
C SER A 132 9.12 -1.49 9.91
N GLN A 133 9.37 -0.22 9.64
CA GLN A 133 8.38 0.83 9.84
C GLN A 133 7.35 0.85 8.73
N SER A 134 6.11 1.22 9.07
CA SER A 134 5.00 1.43 8.15
C SER A 134 4.67 2.93 8.13
N LEU A 135 5.37 3.70 7.28
CA LEU A 135 5.36 5.17 7.26
C LEU A 135 4.37 5.77 6.24
N HIS A 136 3.47 4.98 5.68
CA HIS A 136 2.51 5.42 4.65
C HIS A 136 1.59 6.56 5.14
N ALA A 137 1.30 6.65 6.44
CA ALA A 137 0.53 7.76 7.00
C ALA A 137 1.20 9.13 6.77
N TRP A 138 2.53 9.20 6.79
CA TRP A 138 3.27 10.45 6.58
C TRP A 138 3.02 11.04 5.21
N VAL A 139 3.08 10.20 4.18
CA VAL A 139 2.91 10.66 2.79
C VAL A 139 1.44 10.77 2.40
N SER A 140 0.54 10.03 3.06
CA SER A 140 -0.91 10.19 2.89
C SER A 140 -1.42 11.56 3.33
N HIS A 141 -0.70 12.21 4.26
CA HIS A 141 -1.00 13.57 4.74
C HIS A 141 -0.61 14.66 3.72
N ILE A 142 0.19 14.35 2.70
CA ILE A 142 0.81 15.36 1.84
C ILE A 142 -0.07 15.67 0.60
N PRO A 143 -0.63 16.89 0.51
CA PRO A 143 -1.35 17.32 -0.70
C PRO A 143 -0.44 17.27 -1.94
N GLY A 144 -0.91 16.60 -2.99
CA GLY A 144 -0.20 16.42 -4.25
C GLY A 144 0.43 15.04 -4.44
N LEU A 145 0.44 14.17 -3.42
CA LEU A 145 0.79 12.76 -3.55
C LEU A 145 -0.48 11.89 -3.61
N LYS A 146 -0.41 10.78 -4.32
CA LYS A 146 -1.37 9.67 -4.22
C LYS A 146 -0.67 8.50 -3.52
N VAL A 147 -1.40 7.70 -2.75
CA VAL A 147 -0.82 6.62 -1.95
C VAL A 147 -1.63 5.35 -2.09
N ALA A 148 -0.97 4.27 -2.51
CA ALA A 148 -1.58 2.96 -2.71
C ALA A 148 -0.89 1.88 -1.87
N LEU A 149 -1.70 0.93 -1.36
CA LEU A 149 -1.28 -0.19 -0.51
C LEU A 149 -1.92 -1.49 -1.02
N PRO A 150 -1.33 -2.12 -2.04
CA PRO A 150 -1.87 -3.37 -2.58
C PRO A 150 -1.97 -4.48 -1.53
N SER A 151 -3.07 -5.22 -1.53
CA SER A 151 -3.37 -6.29 -0.56
C SER A 151 -3.20 -7.71 -1.10
N GLY A 152 -2.86 -7.85 -2.37
CA GLY A 152 -2.66 -9.14 -3.03
C GLY A 152 -2.01 -8.99 -4.41
N PRO A 153 -1.72 -10.11 -5.10
CA PRO A 153 -1.09 -10.09 -6.43
C PRO A 153 -1.92 -9.34 -7.49
N TYR A 154 -3.24 -9.47 -7.46
CA TYR A 154 -4.16 -8.77 -8.37
C TYR A 154 -4.05 -7.25 -8.19
N GLU A 155 -4.12 -6.78 -6.94
CA GLU A 155 -3.98 -5.36 -6.62
C GLU A 155 -2.58 -4.84 -6.94
N ALA A 156 -1.55 -5.63 -6.68
CA ALA A 156 -0.15 -5.26 -6.93
C ALA A 156 0.08 -4.95 -8.42
N LYS A 157 -0.38 -5.81 -9.32
CA LYS A 157 -0.29 -5.55 -10.76
C LYS A 157 -1.15 -4.37 -11.19
N GLY A 158 -2.43 -4.38 -10.81
CA GLY A 158 -3.39 -3.37 -11.30
C GLY A 158 -3.09 -1.95 -10.82
N LEU A 159 -2.73 -1.78 -9.53
CA LEU A 159 -2.40 -0.48 -8.95
C LEU A 159 -1.03 0.03 -9.44
N MET A 160 -0.02 -0.84 -9.61
CA MET A 160 1.28 -0.45 -10.16
C MET A 160 1.14 0.09 -11.59
N LYS A 161 0.35 -0.57 -12.43
CA LYS A 161 0.08 -0.08 -13.80
C LYS A 161 -0.66 1.26 -13.79
N THR A 162 -1.65 1.42 -12.91
CA THR A 162 -2.34 2.70 -12.72
C THR A 162 -1.36 3.79 -12.31
N ALA A 163 -0.47 3.51 -11.36
CA ALA A 163 0.53 4.46 -10.87
C ALA A 163 1.49 4.93 -11.97
N ILE A 164 2.01 3.99 -12.77
CA ILE A 164 2.94 4.33 -13.87
C ILE A 164 2.25 5.16 -14.95
N ARG A 165 0.93 4.96 -15.16
CA ARG A 165 0.13 5.71 -16.13
C ARG A 165 -0.37 7.07 -15.63
N ASP A 166 -0.34 7.30 -14.32
CA ASP A 166 -0.81 8.57 -13.72
C ASP A 166 0.17 9.72 -14.03
N ASP A 167 -0.37 10.92 -14.23
CA ASP A 167 0.42 12.12 -14.47
C ASP A 167 0.82 12.86 -13.18
N SER A 168 0.38 12.36 -12.02
CA SER A 168 0.70 12.88 -10.69
C SER A 168 1.67 11.93 -9.96
N PRO A 169 2.41 12.42 -8.95
CA PRO A 169 3.26 11.57 -8.14
C PRO A 169 2.45 10.54 -7.34
N VAL A 170 2.87 9.30 -7.39
CA VAL A 170 2.26 8.18 -6.65
C VAL A 170 3.30 7.51 -5.76
N VAL A 171 2.92 7.18 -4.52
CA VAL A 171 3.72 6.35 -3.63
C VAL A 171 3.01 5.00 -3.48
N ILE A 172 3.70 3.91 -3.79
CA ILE A 172 3.21 2.54 -3.59
C ILE A 172 4.00 1.89 -2.48
N PHE A 173 3.29 1.42 -1.46
CA PHE A 173 3.86 0.65 -0.37
C PHE A 173 3.55 -0.84 -0.56
N GLU A 174 4.58 -1.65 -0.65
CA GLU A 174 4.50 -3.09 -0.84
C GLU A 174 4.88 -3.80 0.46
N ASP A 175 3.96 -4.56 1.03
CA ASP A 175 4.27 -5.29 2.25
C ASP A 175 5.28 -6.41 1.96
N LYS A 176 6.37 -6.45 2.73
CA LYS A 176 7.47 -7.41 2.58
C LYS A 176 7.04 -8.86 2.76
N MET A 177 6.04 -9.11 3.60
CA MET A 177 5.51 -10.45 3.84
C MET A 177 4.68 -10.96 2.68
N MET A 178 4.12 -10.03 1.88
CA MET A 178 3.26 -10.37 0.76
C MET A 178 4.01 -10.87 -0.47
N TYR A 179 5.31 -10.59 -0.64
CA TYR A 179 6.06 -10.90 -1.87
C TYR A 179 5.98 -12.36 -2.33
N ARG A 180 5.80 -13.29 -1.42
CA ARG A 180 5.66 -14.74 -1.73
C ARG A 180 4.22 -15.23 -1.72
N VAL A 181 3.26 -14.38 -1.37
CA VAL A 181 1.85 -14.75 -1.38
C VAL A 181 1.39 -14.91 -2.82
N LYS A 182 0.78 -16.05 -3.11
CA LYS A 182 0.21 -16.37 -4.43
C LYS A 182 -1.26 -16.00 -4.47
N GLY A 183 -1.71 -15.63 -5.67
CA GLY A 183 -3.11 -15.40 -5.94
C GLY A 183 -3.40 -15.27 -7.43
N PRO A 184 -4.69 -15.25 -7.80
CA PRO A 184 -5.09 -15.15 -9.18
C PRO A 184 -4.72 -13.79 -9.78
N VAL A 185 -4.09 -13.80 -10.94
CA VAL A 185 -3.78 -12.59 -11.73
C VAL A 185 -4.21 -12.83 -13.17
N PRO A 186 -5.19 -12.09 -13.70
CA PRO A 186 -5.63 -12.24 -15.07
C PRO A 186 -4.50 -12.00 -16.08
N GLU A 187 -4.55 -12.73 -17.18
CA GLU A 187 -3.73 -12.40 -18.33
C GLU A 187 -4.24 -11.11 -19.01
N GLY A 188 -3.31 -10.38 -19.62
CA GLY A 188 -3.63 -9.18 -20.37
C GLY A 188 -3.55 -7.89 -19.57
N ASP A 189 -3.99 -6.82 -20.21
CA ASP A 189 -3.90 -5.45 -19.68
C ASP A 189 -5.12 -5.13 -18.82
N TYR A 190 -4.88 -4.83 -17.55
CA TYR A 190 -5.88 -4.26 -16.66
C TYR A 190 -5.24 -3.26 -15.70
N THR A 191 -6.06 -2.36 -15.21
CA THR A 191 -5.70 -1.36 -14.20
C THR A 191 -6.75 -1.34 -13.10
N ILE A 192 -6.36 -0.89 -11.92
CA ILE A 192 -7.28 -0.66 -10.80
C ILE A 192 -7.29 0.84 -10.52
N PRO A 193 -8.44 1.53 -10.62
CA PRO A 193 -8.51 2.95 -10.38
C PRO A 193 -8.23 3.28 -8.90
N PHE A 194 -7.53 4.39 -8.65
CA PHE A 194 -7.36 4.91 -7.30
C PHE A 194 -8.66 5.49 -6.76
N GLY A 195 -8.87 5.39 -5.45
CA GLY A 195 -10.07 5.89 -4.79
C GLY A 195 -11.29 4.98 -4.97
N VAL A 196 -11.10 3.71 -5.32
CA VAL A 196 -12.14 2.70 -5.43
C VAL A 196 -11.79 1.51 -4.53
N ALA A 197 -12.52 1.40 -3.42
CA ALA A 197 -12.39 0.30 -2.48
C ALA A 197 -13.02 -1.00 -3.01
N GLU A 198 -12.61 -2.12 -2.46
CA GLU A 198 -13.21 -3.43 -2.75
C GLU A 198 -13.80 -4.07 -1.50
N VAL A 199 -15.03 -4.56 -1.61
CA VAL A 199 -15.62 -5.44 -0.61
C VAL A 199 -15.09 -6.84 -0.85
N LYS A 200 -14.04 -7.23 -0.13
CA LYS A 200 -13.40 -8.57 -0.22
C LYS A 200 -14.29 -9.69 0.33
N ARG A 201 -15.12 -9.36 1.28
CA ARG A 201 -16.11 -10.26 1.87
C ARG A 201 -17.35 -9.46 2.25
N ALA A 202 -18.52 -9.86 1.78
CA ALA A 202 -19.79 -9.29 2.22
C ALA A 202 -20.13 -9.75 3.64
N GLY A 203 -20.73 -8.85 4.44
CA GLY A 203 -21.17 -9.11 5.80
C GLY A 203 -22.30 -8.18 6.25
N ARG A 204 -22.84 -8.40 7.47
CA ARG A 204 -23.99 -7.63 7.97
C ARG A 204 -23.88 -7.17 9.43
N ASP A 205 -22.96 -7.72 10.22
CA ASP A 205 -22.93 -7.49 11.68
C ASP A 205 -21.81 -6.53 12.10
N ILE A 206 -20.73 -6.44 11.32
CA ILE A 206 -19.60 -5.54 11.53
C ILE A 206 -18.86 -5.29 10.21
N THR A 207 -18.40 -4.07 10.00
CA THR A 207 -17.46 -3.69 8.95
C THR A 207 -16.03 -3.72 9.48
N ILE A 208 -15.13 -4.44 8.80
CA ILE A 208 -13.68 -4.40 9.04
C ILE A 208 -13.03 -3.76 7.83
N VAL A 209 -12.48 -2.55 8.00
CA VAL A 209 -11.65 -1.89 6.96
C VAL A 209 -10.20 -2.23 7.27
N ALA A 210 -9.50 -2.81 6.29
CA ALA A 210 -8.13 -3.26 6.48
C ALA A 210 -7.25 -2.85 5.31
N THR A 211 -5.99 -2.51 5.57
CA THR A 211 -5.02 -2.05 4.56
C THR A 211 -3.95 -3.11 4.31
N SER A 212 -3.45 -3.22 3.08
CA SER A 212 -2.31 -4.07 2.70
C SER A 212 -2.40 -5.50 3.28
N SER A 213 -1.36 -5.99 3.99
CA SER A 213 -1.31 -7.32 4.63
C SER A 213 -2.41 -7.54 5.69
N MET A 214 -2.99 -6.48 6.23
CA MET A 214 -4.09 -6.61 7.19
C MET A 214 -5.40 -7.05 6.52
N VAL A 215 -5.52 -6.98 5.20
CA VAL A 215 -6.68 -7.51 4.46
C VAL A 215 -6.76 -9.04 4.60
N PRO A 216 -5.75 -9.84 4.20
CA PRO A 216 -5.80 -11.29 4.42
C PRO A 216 -5.88 -11.67 5.90
N VAL A 217 -5.25 -10.94 6.81
CA VAL A 217 -5.40 -11.13 8.27
C VAL A 217 -6.85 -10.93 8.70
N SER A 218 -7.52 -9.88 8.21
CA SER A 218 -8.93 -9.62 8.52
C SER A 218 -9.89 -10.64 7.90
N LEU A 219 -9.55 -11.17 6.72
CA LEU A 219 -10.31 -12.28 6.12
C LEU A 219 -10.19 -13.57 6.94
N GLY A 220 -9.00 -13.87 7.50
CA GLY A 220 -8.81 -14.96 8.45
C GLY A 220 -9.64 -14.76 9.73
N ALA A 221 -9.60 -13.56 10.31
CA ALA A 221 -10.41 -13.20 11.46
C ALA A 221 -11.93 -13.29 11.17
N ALA A 222 -12.36 -12.92 9.96
CA ALA A 222 -13.76 -13.01 9.54
C ALA A 222 -14.28 -14.47 9.48
N LYS A 223 -13.42 -15.45 9.18
CA LYS A 223 -13.77 -16.88 9.28
C LYS A 223 -14.00 -17.30 10.72
N LEU A 224 -13.11 -16.86 11.64
CA LEU A 224 -13.29 -17.11 13.07
C LEU A 224 -14.56 -16.45 13.63
N LEU A 225 -14.94 -15.27 13.11
CA LEU A 225 -16.18 -14.57 13.46
C LEU A 225 -17.40 -15.34 12.96
N GLU A 226 -17.35 -15.90 11.75
CA GLU A 226 -18.43 -16.73 11.19
C GLU A 226 -18.70 -17.96 12.05
N ASP A 227 -17.65 -18.65 12.51
CA ASP A 227 -17.76 -19.78 13.43
C ASP A 227 -18.39 -19.36 14.78
N ALA A 228 -18.28 -18.09 15.17
CA ALA A 228 -18.91 -17.49 16.33
C ALA A 228 -20.30 -16.88 16.04
N GLY A 229 -20.85 -17.06 14.83
CA GLY A 229 -22.16 -16.56 14.41
C GLY A 229 -22.20 -15.08 14.05
N ILE A 230 -21.05 -14.45 13.77
CA ILE A 230 -20.92 -13.04 13.42
C ILE A 230 -20.50 -12.90 11.94
N SER A 231 -21.31 -12.21 11.15
CA SER A 231 -21.09 -11.97 9.72
C SER A 231 -20.32 -10.68 9.51
N ALA A 232 -18.98 -10.78 9.33
CA ALA A 232 -18.11 -9.62 9.10
C ALA A 232 -18.02 -9.28 7.62
N GLU A 233 -18.20 -8.00 7.29
CA GLU A 233 -17.81 -7.42 6.00
C GLU A 233 -16.36 -6.98 6.07
N VAL A 234 -15.54 -7.35 5.07
CA VAL A 234 -14.14 -6.94 4.98
C VAL A 234 -13.96 -6.09 3.74
N ILE A 235 -13.44 -4.88 3.94
CA ILE A 235 -13.19 -3.89 2.88
C ILE A 235 -11.70 -3.60 2.79
N ASP A 236 -11.18 -3.66 1.56
CA ASP A 236 -9.88 -3.17 1.17
C ASP A 236 -10.02 -1.78 0.53
N PRO A 237 -9.55 -0.69 1.14
CA PRO A 237 -9.60 0.63 0.55
C PRO A 237 -8.62 0.77 -0.63
N ARG A 238 -7.63 -0.13 -0.78
CA ARG A 238 -6.57 -0.12 -1.82
C ARG A 238 -5.69 1.11 -1.82
N THR A 239 -6.26 2.26 -1.52
CA THR A 239 -5.58 3.56 -1.46
C THR A 239 -5.93 4.29 -0.17
N THR A 240 -4.95 4.92 0.45
CA THR A 240 -5.21 5.85 1.55
C THR A 240 -5.47 7.26 1.03
N TRP A 241 -4.95 7.58 -0.16
CA TRP A 241 -5.29 8.80 -0.86
C TRP A 241 -5.19 8.62 -2.40
N PRO A 242 -6.24 8.91 -3.18
CA PRO A 242 -7.61 9.24 -2.71
C PRO A 242 -8.27 8.06 -1.99
N LEU A 243 -9.09 8.36 -0.98
CA LEU A 243 -9.84 7.37 -0.19
C LEU A 243 -11.29 7.27 -0.67
N ASP A 244 -11.78 6.05 -0.87
CA ASP A 244 -13.20 5.79 -1.17
C ASP A 244 -14.06 5.92 0.11
N LYS A 245 -14.31 7.15 0.49
CA LYS A 245 -15.08 7.48 1.70
C LYS A 245 -16.50 6.91 1.65
N GLN A 246 -17.12 6.93 0.47
CA GLN A 246 -18.53 6.55 0.34
C GLN A 246 -18.74 5.04 0.62
N THR A 247 -17.90 4.17 0.04
CA THR A 247 -17.97 2.73 0.28
C THR A 247 -17.81 2.41 1.78
N LEU A 248 -16.87 3.08 2.47
CA LEU A 248 -16.63 2.87 3.90
C LEU A 248 -17.85 3.30 4.75
N ILE A 249 -18.42 4.46 4.44
CA ILE A 249 -19.60 5.02 5.14
C ILE A 249 -20.82 4.13 4.93
N ASP A 250 -21.08 3.70 3.69
CA ASP A 250 -22.25 2.88 3.37
C ASP A 250 -22.19 1.50 4.03
N SER A 251 -21.01 0.89 4.06
CA SER A 251 -20.80 -0.36 4.80
C SER A 251 -21.03 -0.17 6.30
N ALA A 252 -20.46 0.87 6.90
CA ALA A 252 -20.65 1.14 8.33
C ALA A 252 -22.13 1.43 8.67
N LYS A 253 -22.86 2.13 7.79
CA LYS A 253 -24.33 2.31 7.95
C LYS A 253 -25.10 0.99 7.91
N LYS A 254 -24.68 0.07 7.04
CA LYS A 254 -25.31 -1.26 6.92
C LYS A 254 -25.09 -2.14 8.14
N THR A 255 -23.87 -2.12 8.69
CA THR A 255 -23.45 -3.04 9.75
C THR A 255 -23.56 -2.45 11.16
N SER A 256 -23.69 -1.13 11.29
CA SER A 256 -23.76 -0.35 12.52
C SER A 256 -22.53 -0.45 13.43
N ARG A 257 -21.48 -1.16 13.04
CA ARG A 257 -20.24 -1.35 13.79
C ARG A 257 -19.05 -1.34 12.86
N ALA A 258 -17.96 -0.71 13.28
CA ALA A 258 -16.75 -0.63 12.45
C ALA A 258 -15.47 -0.85 13.26
N LEU A 259 -14.56 -1.64 12.67
CA LEU A 259 -13.20 -1.85 13.10
C LEU A 259 -12.26 -1.47 11.95
N VAL A 260 -11.26 -0.63 12.20
CA VAL A 260 -10.23 -0.26 11.22
C VAL A 260 -8.90 -0.87 11.63
N VAL A 261 -8.26 -1.60 10.72
CA VAL A 261 -7.04 -2.36 10.99
C VAL A 261 -5.93 -1.97 10.01
N ASP A 262 -4.78 -1.62 10.54
CA ASP A 262 -3.58 -1.27 9.78
C ASP A 262 -2.32 -1.80 10.46
N GLU A 263 -1.26 -2.04 9.73
CA GLU A 263 0.04 -2.44 10.28
C GLU A 263 0.86 -1.26 10.79
N GLY A 264 0.53 -0.03 10.39
CA GLY A 264 1.13 1.18 10.93
C GLY A 264 0.76 1.43 12.40
N TYR A 265 1.50 2.32 13.05
CA TYR A 265 1.18 2.71 14.43
C TYR A 265 -0.25 3.25 14.54
N GLU A 266 -0.95 2.87 15.62
CA GLU A 266 -2.31 3.36 15.84
C GLU A 266 -2.33 4.89 16.06
N ARG A 267 -1.31 5.41 16.73
CA ARG A 267 -1.17 6.83 16.98
C ARG A 267 -0.80 7.60 15.72
N TYR A 268 -1.67 8.53 15.30
CA TYR A 268 -1.55 9.30 14.04
C TYR A 268 -1.43 8.44 12.77
N GLY A 269 -1.82 7.16 12.84
CA GLY A 269 -1.87 6.27 11.68
C GLY A 269 -3.09 6.54 10.79
N VAL A 270 -3.12 5.93 9.61
CA VAL A 270 -4.23 6.04 8.64
C VAL A 270 -5.56 5.57 9.20
N THR A 271 -5.53 4.68 10.20
CA THR A 271 -6.72 4.22 10.91
C THR A 271 -7.47 5.38 11.57
N ALA A 272 -6.80 6.46 11.96
CA ALA A 272 -7.44 7.63 12.58
C ALA A 272 -8.28 8.40 11.56
N GLU A 273 -7.77 8.65 10.36
CA GLU A 273 -8.53 9.30 9.28
C GLU A 273 -9.72 8.44 8.84
N ILE A 274 -9.50 7.16 8.59
CA ILE A 274 -10.57 6.23 8.19
C ILE A 274 -11.66 6.18 9.25
N ALA A 275 -11.29 6.06 10.53
CA ALA A 275 -12.26 6.07 11.63
C ALA A 275 -13.02 7.39 11.74
N SER A 276 -12.36 8.53 11.52
CA SER A 276 -13.00 9.85 11.49
C SER A 276 -14.02 9.95 10.37
N VAL A 277 -13.66 9.52 9.15
CA VAL A 277 -14.56 9.49 7.99
C VAL A 277 -15.81 8.65 8.26
N ILE A 278 -15.63 7.46 8.85
CA ILE A 278 -16.76 6.59 9.20
C ILE A 278 -17.61 7.22 10.31
N ALA A 279 -16.97 7.74 11.37
CA ALA A 279 -17.67 8.33 12.49
C ALA A 279 -18.48 9.57 12.10
N ASP A 280 -17.96 10.41 11.20
CA ASP A 280 -18.68 11.58 10.69
C ASP A 280 -19.83 11.16 9.75
N GLY A 281 -19.54 10.31 8.77
CA GLY A 281 -20.51 9.94 7.73
C GLY A 281 -21.60 8.97 8.16
N ALA A 282 -21.37 8.16 9.20
CA ALA A 282 -22.28 7.12 9.69
C ALA A 282 -22.77 7.35 11.14
N PHE A 283 -22.49 8.49 11.76
CA PHE A 283 -22.71 8.79 13.19
C PHE A 283 -24.04 8.26 13.74
N TYR A 284 -25.15 8.61 13.10
CA TYR A 284 -26.50 8.25 13.54
C TYR A 284 -26.90 6.78 13.25
N HIS A 285 -25.97 6.01 12.67
CA HIS A 285 -26.17 4.59 12.34
C HIS A 285 -25.27 3.66 13.17
N LEU A 286 -24.37 4.20 13.97
CA LEU A 286 -23.43 3.40 14.74
C LEU A 286 -24.00 3.00 16.10
N ASP A 287 -23.94 1.71 16.41
CA ASP A 287 -24.28 1.13 17.72
C ASP A 287 -23.11 1.14 18.70
N ALA A 288 -21.88 1.37 18.22
CA ALA A 288 -20.66 1.42 19.01
C ALA A 288 -19.66 2.43 18.43
N PRO A 289 -18.73 2.95 19.24
CA PRO A 289 -17.61 3.74 18.71
C PRO A 289 -16.81 2.96 17.67
N VAL A 290 -16.33 3.64 16.63
CA VAL A 290 -15.42 3.05 15.66
C VAL A 290 -14.12 2.66 16.37
N LYS A 291 -13.78 1.38 16.34
CA LYS A 291 -12.55 0.86 16.93
C LYS A 291 -11.41 0.92 15.92
N ARG A 292 -10.21 1.27 16.40
CA ARG A 292 -8.98 1.21 15.61
C ARG A 292 -8.05 0.15 16.16
N MET A 293 -7.25 -0.44 15.29
CA MET A 293 -6.13 -1.33 15.61
C MET A 293 -4.96 -0.99 14.71
N GLY A 294 -3.80 -0.82 15.29
CA GLY A 294 -2.53 -0.62 14.61
C GLY A 294 -1.42 -1.34 15.34
N ALA A 295 -0.18 -1.18 14.87
CA ALA A 295 0.99 -1.64 15.60
C ALA A 295 1.08 -0.99 16.98
N MET A 296 1.68 -1.71 17.91
CA MET A 296 2.01 -1.18 19.24
C MET A 296 2.92 0.05 19.11
N ASP A 297 2.77 1.02 20.03
CA ASP A 297 3.57 2.25 20.06
C ASP A 297 4.98 2.02 20.63
N VAL A 298 5.72 1.13 19.96
CA VAL A 298 7.11 0.77 20.30
C VAL A 298 7.90 0.57 19.00
N PRO A 299 9.22 0.85 18.97
CA PRO A 299 10.07 0.43 17.86
C PRO A 299 9.99 -1.08 17.65
N VAL A 300 9.96 -1.53 16.40
CA VAL A 300 9.82 -2.95 16.09
C VAL A 300 11.03 -3.75 16.57
N PRO A 301 10.83 -4.77 17.45
CA PRO A 301 11.93 -5.57 17.98
C PRO A 301 12.53 -6.52 16.94
N PHE A 302 13.81 -6.91 17.13
CA PHE A 302 14.44 -7.94 16.32
C PHE A 302 13.98 -9.38 16.68
N SER A 303 13.68 -9.60 17.97
CA SER A 303 13.25 -10.92 18.46
C SER A 303 11.93 -11.34 17.81
N PRO A 304 11.83 -12.52 17.17
CA PRO A 304 10.60 -12.98 16.54
C PRO A 304 9.39 -12.98 17.49
N VAL A 305 9.57 -13.46 18.70
CA VAL A 305 8.48 -13.54 19.70
C VAL A 305 7.95 -12.16 20.09
N LEU A 306 8.85 -11.17 20.19
CA LEU A 306 8.45 -9.80 20.50
C LEU A 306 7.87 -9.08 19.29
N GLU A 307 8.48 -9.27 18.10
CA GLU A 307 8.01 -8.66 16.87
C GLU A 307 6.58 -9.10 16.53
N ASP A 308 6.27 -10.41 16.65
CA ASP A 308 4.92 -10.93 16.38
C ASP A 308 3.84 -10.37 17.31
N LEU A 309 4.22 -9.80 18.47
CA LEU A 309 3.29 -9.13 19.37
C LEU A 309 3.01 -7.68 18.96
N THR A 310 3.83 -7.10 18.10
CA THR A 310 3.73 -5.65 17.79
C THR A 310 2.68 -5.31 16.75
N VAL A 311 2.26 -6.25 15.91
CA VAL A 311 1.30 -6.04 14.82
C VAL A 311 -0.01 -6.79 15.07
N PRO A 312 -1.14 -6.32 14.51
CA PRO A 312 -2.41 -7.04 14.57
C PRO A 312 -2.29 -8.44 13.95
N SER A 313 -2.97 -9.41 14.54
CA SER A 313 -3.07 -10.79 14.07
C SER A 313 -4.54 -11.19 13.87
N GLU A 314 -4.80 -12.29 13.15
CA GLU A 314 -6.16 -12.83 12.97
C GLU A 314 -6.91 -12.96 14.30
N ARG A 315 -6.21 -13.44 15.34
CA ARG A 315 -6.77 -13.61 16.67
C ARG A 315 -7.11 -12.29 17.33
N THR A 316 -6.22 -11.31 17.31
CA THR A 316 -6.46 -10.01 17.95
C THR A 316 -7.55 -9.22 17.22
N VAL A 317 -7.62 -9.30 15.89
CA VAL A 317 -8.70 -8.73 15.08
C VAL A 317 -10.04 -9.42 15.41
N PHE A 318 -10.06 -10.76 15.46
CA PHE A 318 -11.25 -11.53 15.89
C PHE A 318 -11.76 -11.09 17.27
N GLU A 319 -10.88 -11.02 18.27
CA GLU A 319 -11.24 -10.65 19.64
C GLU A 319 -11.81 -9.22 19.70
N ALA A 320 -11.19 -8.28 19.01
CA ALA A 320 -11.66 -6.89 18.93
C ALA A 320 -13.03 -6.76 18.26
N ALA A 321 -13.20 -7.40 17.10
CA ALA A 321 -14.47 -7.40 16.36
C ALA A 321 -15.60 -8.07 17.15
N ARG A 322 -15.32 -9.23 17.76
CA ARG A 322 -16.30 -9.92 18.63
C ARG A 322 -16.72 -9.07 19.82
N ALA A 323 -15.79 -8.34 20.44
CA ALA A 323 -16.11 -7.46 21.56
C ALA A 323 -17.06 -6.31 21.17
N LEU A 324 -16.93 -5.77 19.93
CA LEU A 324 -17.87 -4.78 19.40
C LEU A 324 -19.27 -5.33 19.15
N CYS A 325 -19.37 -6.60 18.73
CA CYS A 325 -20.66 -7.23 18.44
C CYS A 325 -21.42 -7.73 19.70
N ARG A 326 -20.76 -7.80 20.87
CA ARG A 326 -21.38 -8.21 22.13
C ARG A 326 -21.95 -7.08 22.97
N ARG A 327 -21.73 -5.84 22.52
CA ARG A 327 -22.28 -4.62 23.14
C ARG A 327 -23.56 -4.23 22.44
#